data_07247c030bc0bc38c43e955d52810622
#
_entry.id   07247c030bc0bc38c43e955d52810622
#
_cell.length_a   1.000
_cell.length_b   1.000
_cell.length_c   1.000
_cell.angle_alpha   90.00
_cell.angle_beta   90.00
_cell.angle_gamma   90.00
#
_symmetry.space_group_name_H-M   'P 1'
#
loop_
_entity.id
_entity.type
_entity.pdbx_description
1 polymer ?
#
loop_
_entity_poly.entity_id
_entity_poly.type
_entity_poly.pdbx_seq_one_letter_code
_entity_poly.pdbx_strand_id
1 'polypeptide(L)'
;KPVYDLYDRLIESGLTSGQKFTADPLPLDKHVPTSLLEDIVFRKIMYTQQDRYEQQLKKLGITADNAYTCTCYLEQVGNTPKQGDILSWAESSAVVYANSVLGARCNRNSGMLELMGSIAGFVPEFGLLTDEGRKAHWLVEVKCTRRPEAQLLGSAIGMKVMEDVPYVRGLDTWLGTELNDENRAYLKDFGA
;
A
#
# COMPACT_ATOMS: atom_id res chain seq x y z
N LYS A 1 -0.77 22.27 2.18
CA LYS A 1 -0.51 23.36 1.24
C LYS A 1 0.75 23.09 0.39
N PRO A 2 1.95 22.83 0.97
CA PRO A 2 3.17 22.59 0.16
C PRO A 2 3.07 21.44 -0.86
N VAL A 3 2.35 20.37 -0.53
CA VAL A 3 2.15 19.21 -1.40
C VAL A 3 1.37 19.59 -2.66
N TYR A 4 0.25 20.29 -2.51
CA TYR A 4 -0.55 20.74 -3.67
C TYR A 4 0.23 21.72 -4.56
N ASP A 5 1.01 22.62 -3.95
CA ASP A 5 1.83 23.58 -4.69
C ASP A 5 2.96 22.86 -5.47
N LEU A 6 3.50 21.75 -4.92
CA LEU A 6 4.45 20.91 -5.63
C LEU A 6 3.79 20.18 -6.81
N TYR A 7 2.59 19.62 -6.62
CA TYR A 7 1.86 18.97 -7.70
C TYR A 7 1.53 19.95 -8.84
N ASP A 8 1.14 21.19 -8.51
CA ASP A 8 0.93 22.20 -9.55
C ASP A 8 2.21 22.49 -10.34
N ARG A 9 3.37 22.58 -9.69
CA ARG A 9 4.66 22.76 -10.39
C ARG A 9 5.01 21.59 -11.29
N LEU A 10 4.76 20.35 -10.87
CA LEU A 10 4.97 19.17 -11.71
C LEU A 10 4.07 19.22 -12.96
N ILE A 11 2.82 19.58 -12.78
CA ILE A 11 1.85 19.73 -13.88
C ILE A 11 2.26 20.86 -14.83
N GLU A 12 2.62 22.02 -14.31
CA GLU A 12 3.09 23.18 -15.07
C GLU A 12 4.37 22.87 -15.88
N SER A 13 5.21 21.97 -15.35
CA SER A 13 6.40 21.47 -16.03
C SER A 13 6.10 20.40 -17.08
N GLY A 14 4.83 20.05 -17.30
CA GLY A 14 4.41 19.03 -18.27
C GLY A 14 4.76 17.59 -17.86
N LEU A 15 5.05 17.37 -16.56
CA LEU A 15 5.39 16.04 -16.07
C LEU A 15 4.11 15.21 -15.84
N THR A 16 4.18 13.95 -16.22
CA THR A 16 3.14 12.96 -15.97
C THR A 16 3.78 11.59 -15.79
N SER A 17 3.13 10.70 -15.08
CA SER A 17 3.60 9.31 -14.96
C SER A 17 3.49 8.59 -16.30
N GLY A 18 4.58 7.99 -16.72
CA GLY A 18 4.60 7.03 -17.85
C GLY A 18 4.20 5.61 -17.42
N GLN A 19 4.02 5.38 -16.14
CA GLN A 19 3.63 4.11 -15.55
C GLN A 19 2.21 4.21 -15.00
N LYS A 20 1.45 3.10 -15.07
CA LYS A 20 0.22 2.99 -14.30
C LYS A 20 0.55 3.03 -12.82
N PHE A 21 -0.12 3.87 -12.06
CA PHE A 21 0.06 3.92 -10.62
C PHE A 21 -1.27 4.04 -9.88
N THR A 22 -1.25 3.68 -8.63
CA THR A 22 -2.35 3.78 -7.66
C THR A 22 -1.95 4.73 -6.56
N ALA A 23 -2.91 5.23 -5.82
CA ALA A 23 -2.69 6.07 -4.66
C ALA A 23 -3.51 5.55 -3.47
N ASP A 24 -3.16 6.00 -2.28
CA ASP A 24 -3.91 5.68 -1.07
C ASP A 24 -5.39 6.04 -1.21
N PRO A 25 -6.29 5.34 -0.49
CA PRO A 25 -7.72 5.64 -0.51
C PRO A 25 -8.02 7.10 -0.19
N LEU A 26 -8.99 7.66 -0.89
CA LEU A 26 -9.45 9.02 -0.62
C LEU A 26 -10.14 9.06 0.75
N PRO A 27 -9.90 10.11 1.57
CA PRO A 27 -10.50 10.21 2.89
C PRO A 27 -12.02 10.41 2.87
N LEU A 28 -12.57 10.94 1.78
CA LEU A 28 -14.00 11.11 1.60
C LEU A 28 -14.49 10.32 0.41
N ASP A 29 -15.41 9.38 0.65
CA ASP A 29 -16.21 8.76 -0.40
C ASP A 29 -17.39 9.67 -0.74
N LYS A 30 -17.43 10.15 -1.99
CA LYS A 30 -18.50 11.04 -2.48
C LYS A 30 -19.83 10.33 -2.67
N HIS A 31 -19.83 9.01 -2.72
CA HIS A 31 -21.03 8.19 -2.93
C HIS A 31 -21.71 7.79 -1.62
N VAL A 32 -21.01 7.93 -0.48
CA VAL A 32 -21.57 7.63 0.83
C VAL A 32 -22.29 8.86 1.38
N PRO A 33 -23.60 8.76 1.69
CA PRO A 33 -24.33 9.83 2.36
C PRO A 33 -23.72 10.12 3.74
N THR A 34 -23.46 11.37 4.04
CA THR A 34 -22.96 11.83 5.32
C THR A 34 -24.04 12.58 6.10
N SER A 35 -23.97 12.55 7.43
CA SER A 35 -24.75 13.44 8.27
C SER A 35 -24.31 14.89 8.08
N LEU A 36 -25.18 15.85 8.44
CA LEU A 36 -24.83 17.27 8.35
C LEU A 36 -23.56 17.63 9.14
N LEU A 37 -23.37 17.02 10.31
CA LEU A 37 -22.18 17.24 11.14
C LEU A 37 -20.91 16.70 10.50
N GLU A 38 -20.98 15.49 9.94
CA GLU A 38 -19.86 14.90 9.20
C GLU A 38 -19.51 15.73 7.97
N ASP A 39 -20.51 16.21 7.23
CA ASP A 39 -20.31 17.08 6.07
C ASP A 39 -19.57 18.38 6.47
N ILE A 40 -19.97 19.01 7.57
CA ILE A 40 -19.31 20.21 8.07
C ILE A 40 -17.87 19.90 8.49
N VAL A 41 -17.64 18.87 9.29
CA VAL A 41 -16.31 18.55 9.83
C VAL A 41 -15.37 18.05 8.72
N PHE A 42 -15.79 17.06 7.96
CA PHE A 42 -14.89 16.40 7.01
C PHE A 42 -14.77 17.17 5.70
N ARG A 43 -15.86 17.59 5.09
CA ARG A 43 -15.82 18.25 3.78
C ARG A 43 -15.41 19.73 3.86
N LYS A 44 -15.92 20.47 4.86
CA LYS A 44 -15.70 21.92 4.94
C LYS A 44 -14.50 22.33 5.77
N ILE A 45 -14.00 21.47 6.66
CA ILE A 45 -12.88 21.79 7.57
C ILE A 45 -11.66 20.93 7.24
N MET A 46 -11.76 19.61 7.30
CA MET A 46 -10.60 18.71 7.24
C MET A 46 -10.12 18.47 5.80
N TYR A 47 -11.00 18.09 4.89
CA TYR A 47 -10.65 17.61 3.55
C TYR A 47 -11.12 18.55 2.43
N THR A 48 -11.05 19.83 2.67
CA THR A 48 -11.50 20.88 1.73
C THR A 48 -10.80 20.87 0.38
N GLN A 49 -9.64 20.24 0.27
CA GLN A 49 -8.81 20.21 -0.93
C GLN A 49 -8.85 18.87 -1.68
N GLN A 50 -9.73 17.94 -1.29
CA GLN A 50 -9.76 16.63 -1.94
C GLN A 50 -10.04 16.72 -3.43
N ASP A 51 -10.98 17.56 -3.86
CA ASP A 51 -11.29 17.75 -5.29
C ASP A 51 -10.07 18.26 -6.08
N ARG A 52 -9.32 19.19 -5.50
CA ARG A 52 -8.06 19.68 -6.09
C ARG A 52 -7.03 18.56 -6.20
N TYR A 53 -6.87 17.78 -5.15
CA TYR A 53 -5.96 16.64 -5.10
C TYR A 53 -6.27 15.61 -6.19
N GLU A 54 -7.53 15.19 -6.32
CA GLU A 54 -7.96 14.27 -7.35
C GLU A 54 -7.71 14.82 -8.77
N GLN A 55 -7.99 16.10 -9.00
CA GLN A 55 -7.72 16.75 -10.30
C GLN A 55 -6.22 16.82 -10.61
N GLN A 56 -5.39 17.09 -9.62
CA GLN A 56 -3.94 17.10 -9.77
C GLN A 56 -3.41 15.69 -10.11
N LEU A 57 -3.85 14.66 -9.36
CA LEU A 57 -3.43 13.29 -9.64
C LEU A 57 -3.91 12.78 -11.01
N LYS A 58 -5.10 13.17 -11.46
CA LYS A 58 -5.56 12.89 -12.83
C LYS A 58 -4.63 13.48 -13.88
N LYS A 59 -4.19 14.73 -13.70
CA LYS A 59 -3.25 15.38 -14.61
C LYS A 59 -1.85 14.74 -14.56
N LEU A 60 -1.48 14.17 -13.41
CA LEU A 60 -0.20 13.49 -13.20
C LEU A 60 -0.23 12.02 -13.64
N GLY A 61 -1.38 11.48 -14.06
CA GLY A 61 -1.46 10.17 -14.72
C GLY A 61 -2.37 9.13 -14.07
N ILE A 62 -3.09 9.45 -12.99
CA ILE A 62 -4.16 8.56 -12.50
C ILE A 62 -5.36 8.66 -13.43
N THR A 63 -5.68 7.55 -14.11
CA THR A 63 -6.75 7.52 -15.12
C THR A 63 -7.95 6.67 -14.72
N ALA A 64 -7.83 5.85 -13.67
CA ALA A 64 -8.88 4.93 -13.24
C ALA A 64 -9.47 5.33 -11.89
N ASP A 65 -10.80 5.27 -11.75
CA ASP A 65 -11.48 5.61 -10.49
C ASP A 65 -11.13 4.62 -9.37
N ASN A 66 -10.84 3.35 -9.71
CA ASN A 66 -10.40 2.33 -8.76
C ASN A 66 -8.89 2.38 -8.41
N ALA A 67 -8.18 3.42 -8.85
CA ALA A 67 -6.77 3.61 -8.53
C ALA A 67 -6.53 4.12 -7.09
N TYR A 68 -7.57 4.63 -6.41
CA TYR A 68 -7.50 5.07 -5.02
C TYR A 68 -7.86 3.91 -4.09
N THR A 69 -6.88 3.11 -3.71
CA THR A 69 -7.15 1.85 -3.01
C THR A 69 -5.98 1.36 -2.16
N CYS A 70 -6.28 0.74 -1.01
CA CYS A 70 -5.31 0.01 -0.21
C CYS A 70 -5.02 -1.40 -0.71
N THR A 71 -5.76 -1.88 -1.73
CA THR A 71 -5.60 -3.22 -2.30
C THR A 71 -5.13 -3.16 -3.76
N CYS A 72 -4.15 -2.30 -4.03
CA CYS A 72 -3.62 -2.03 -5.36
C CYS A 72 -3.07 -3.26 -6.10
N TYR A 73 -2.81 -4.35 -5.38
CA TYR A 73 -2.37 -5.64 -5.92
C TYR A 73 -3.49 -6.52 -6.47
N LEU A 74 -4.76 -6.16 -6.33
CA LEU A 74 -5.85 -6.94 -6.88
C LEU A 74 -5.90 -6.83 -8.42
N GLU A 75 -6.23 -7.93 -9.09
CA GLU A 75 -6.25 -8.01 -10.55
C GLU A 75 -7.20 -6.98 -11.19
N GLN A 76 -8.37 -6.75 -10.59
CA GLN A 76 -9.33 -5.77 -11.07
C GLN A 76 -8.83 -4.31 -11.02
N VAL A 77 -7.82 -4.02 -10.20
CA VAL A 77 -7.13 -2.73 -10.18
C VAL A 77 -6.15 -2.62 -11.34
N GLY A 78 -5.62 -3.77 -11.78
CA GLY A 78 -4.70 -3.88 -12.91
C GLY A 78 -3.31 -3.33 -12.63
N ASN A 79 -2.88 -3.37 -11.36
CA ASN A 79 -1.54 -2.97 -10.91
C ASN A 79 -0.87 -4.09 -10.10
N THR A 80 -1.26 -5.34 -10.36
CA THR A 80 -0.73 -6.52 -9.68
C THR A 80 0.72 -6.77 -10.10
N PRO A 81 1.67 -6.79 -9.16
CA PRO A 81 3.07 -7.03 -9.49
C PRO A 81 3.35 -8.52 -9.65
N LYS A 82 4.44 -8.81 -10.33
CA LYS A 82 5.06 -10.14 -10.41
C LYS A 82 6.16 -10.29 -9.38
N GLN A 83 6.54 -11.52 -9.11
CA GLN A 83 7.69 -11.81 -8.27
C GLN A 83 8.95 -11.11 -8.83
N GLY A 84 9.67 -10.40 -7.98
CA GLY A 84 10.88 -9.66 -8.31
C GLY A 84 10.65 -8.24 -8.84
N ASP A 85 9.40 -7.84 -9.14
CA ASP A 85 9.13 -6.46 -9.56
C ASP A 85 9.51 -5.45 -8.48
N ILE A 86 10.04 -4.30 -8.92
CA ILE A 86 10.38 -3.17 -8.06
C ILE A 86 9.20 -2.21 -8.00
N LEU A 87 8.74 -1.90 -6.81
CA LEU A 87 7.57 -1.08 -6.57
C LEU A 87 7.92 0.17 -5.77
N SER A 88 7.14 1.23 -5.98
CA SER A 88 7.23 2.49 -5.25
C SER A 88 5.99 2.77 -4.39
N TRP A 89 5.31 1.75 -3.91
CA TRP A 89 4.05 1.92 -3.17
C TRP A 89 4.23 2.55 -1.79
N ALA A 90 3.19 3.24 -1.34
CA ALA A 90 3.12 3.93 -0.05
C ALA A 90 2.18 3.24 0.95
N GLU A 91 1.11 2.58 0.47
CA GLU A 91 0.13 1.95 1.35
C GLU A 91 0.75 0.79 2.13
N SER A 92 0.70 0.86 3.46
CA SER A 92 1.47 -0.02 4.35
C SER A 92 1.09 -1.50 4.24
N SER A 93 -0.20 -1.82 4.22
CA SER A 93 -0.67 -3.21 4.11
C SER A 93 -0.36 -3.80 2.74
N ALA A 94 -0.45 -3.00 1.68
CA ALA A 94 -0.10 -3.42 0.32
C ALA A 94 1.41 -3.68 0.18
N VAL A 95 2.25 -2.87 0.81
CA VAL A 95 3.71 -3.07 0.82
C VAL A 95 4.08 -4.38 1.50
N VAL A 96 3.49 -4.68 2.66
CA VAL A 96 3.73 -5.95 3.36
C VAL A 96 3.25 -7.13 2.50
N TYR A 97 2.07 -7.04 1.93
CA TYR A 97 1.51 -8.10 1.07
C TYR A 97 2.36 -8.32 -0.18
N ALA A 98 2.81 -7.26 -0.85
CA ALA A 98 3.68 -7.35 -2.02
C ALA A 98 5.00 -8.05 -1.70
N ASN A 99 5.67 -7.68 -0.59
CA ASN A 99 6.94 -8.29 -0.20
C ASN A 99 6.78 -9.74 0.28
N SER A 100 5.75 -10.03 1.10
CA SER A 100 5.61 -11.31 1.80
C SER A 100 4.89 -12.37 0.98
N VAL A 101 3.86 -11.97 0.20
CA VAL A 101 2.97 -12.91 -0.49
C VAL A 101 3.27 -12.97 -1.98
N LEU A 102 3.45 -11.82 -2.63
CA LEU A 102 3.68 -11.76 -4.07
C LEU A 102 5.15 -11.87 -4.46
N GLY A 103 6.08 -11.69 -3.51
CA GLY A 103 7.52 -11.74 -3.76
C GLY A 103 8.04 -10.56 -4.57
N ALA A 104 7.30 -9.47 -4.64
CA ALA A 104 7.76 -8.21 -5.19
C ALA A 104 8.67 -7.49 -4.17
N ARG A 105 9.25 -6.37 -4.56
CA ARG A 105 10.19 -5.60 -3.73
C ARG A 105 9.69 -4.18 -3.57
N CYS A 106 9.40 -3.77 -2.35
CA CYS A 106 8.92 -2.44 -2.04
C CYS A 106 9.39 -1.98 -0.67
N ASN A 107 9.99 -0.81 -0.57
CA ASN A 107 10.08 -0.12 0.70
C ASN A 107 8.72 0.53 1.02
N ARG A 108 8.42 0.76 2.30
CA ARG A 108 7.27 1.56 2.69
C ARG A 108 7.60 3.04 2.46
N ASN A 109 7.12 3.58 1.35
CA ASN A 109 7.38 4.95 0.94
C ASN A 109 6.30 5.91 1.45
N SER A 110 6.51 7.21 1.28
CA SER A 110 5.41 8.18 1.37
C SER A 110 4.68 8.28 0.04
N GLY A 111 3.42 8.73 0.04
CA GLY A 111 2.65 8.94 -1.20
C GLY A 111 3.31 9.93 -2.17
N MET A 112 4.13 10.85 -1.66
CA MET A 112 4.94 11.72 -2.53
C MET A 112 6.06 10.96 -3.23
N LEU A 113 6.75 10.05 -2.54
CA LEU A 113 7.81 9.25 -3.15
C LEU A 113 7.23 8.22 -4.15
N GLU A 114 6.06 7.67 -3.86
CA GLU A 114 5.29 6.84 -4.78
C GLU A 114 5.03 7.56 -6.10
N LEU A 115 4.48 8.78 -6.04
CA LEU A 115 4.25 9.62 -7.22
C LEU A 115 5.54 9.97 -7.95
N MET A 116 6.59 10.37 -7.22
CA MET A 116 7.88 10.71 -7.83
C MET A 116 8.52 9.52 -8.53
N GLY A 117 8.46 8.33 -7.91
CA GLY A 117 8.94 7.09 -8.51
C GLY A 117 8.15 6.72 -9.77
N SER A 118 6.83 6.93 -9.75
CA SER A 118 5.95 6.68 -10.91
C SER A 118 6.24 7.63 -12.08
N ILE A 119 6.53 8.91 -11.80
CA ILE A 119 6.90 9.91 -12.82
C ILE A 119 8.31 9.62 -13.35
N ALA A 120 9.27 9.36 -12.46
CA ALA A 120 10.66 9.13 -12.83
C ALA A 120 10.88 7.76 -13.52
N GLY A 121 10.05 6.78 -13.23
CA GLY A 121 10.20 5.40 -13.71
C GLY A 121 11.26 4.59 -12.97
N PHE A 122 11.81 5.09 -11.86
CA PHE A 122 12.79 4.41 -11.02
C PHE A 122 12.75 4.91 -9.58
N VAL A 123 13.30 4.13 -8.67
CA VAL A 123 13.46 4.47 -7.25
C VAL A 123 14.89 4.17 -6.79
N PRO A 124 15.39 4.83 -5.73
CA PRO A 124 16.72 4.53 -5.18
C PRO A 124 16.80 3.09 -4.67
N GLU A 125 17.90 2.41 -4.97
CA GLU A 125 18.14 1.02 -4.57
C GLU A 125 18.65 0.97 -3.12
N PHE A 126 17.76 0.64 -2.18
CA PHE A 126 18.09 0.45 -0.76
C PHE A 126 17.03 -0.39 -0.05
N GLY A 127 17.30 -0.80 1.19
CA GLY A 127 16.35 -1.50 2.06
C GLY A 127 15.78 -2.76 1.43
N LEU A 128 14.46 -2.91 1.44
CA LEU A 128 13.76 -4.09 0.92
C LEU A 128 13.84 -4.25 -0.61
N LEU A 129 14.41 -3.30 -1.33
CA LEU A 129 14.69 -3.45 -2.76
C LEU A 129 15.93 -4.31 -3.01
N THR A 130 16.82 -4.47 -2.02
CA THR A 130 18.06 -5.23 -2.11
C THR A 130 17.92 -6.63 -1.51
N ASP A 131 18.75 -7.58 -1.94
CA ASP A 131 18.78 -8.92 -1.37
C ASP A 131 19.24 -8.89 0.10
N GLU A 132 20.16 -7.98 0.44
CA GLU A 132 20.64 -7.81 1.81
C GLU A 132 19.54 -7.32 2.74
N GLY A 133 18.80 -6.28 2.34
CA GLY A 133 17.71 -5.72 3.14
C GLY A 133 16.50 -6.65 3.30
N ARG A 134 16.42 -7.71 2.49
CA ARG A 134 15.34 -8.73 2.59
C ARG A 134 15.73 -9.94 3.45
N LYS A 135 16.97 -10.02 3.93
CA LYS A 135 17.38 -11.13 4.80
C LYS A 135 16.55 -11.12 6.08
N ALA A 136 16.01 -12.27 6.43
CA ALA A 136 15.30 -12.44 7.68
C ALA A 136 16.28 -12.44 8.86
N HIS A 137 16.01 -11.60 9.85
CA HIS A 137 16.75 -11.55 11.12
C HIS A 137 16.06 -12.37 12.22
N TRP A 138 14.78 -12.68 12.02
CA TRP A 138 13.96 -13.44 12.95
C TRP A 138 13.38 -14.69 12.30
N LEU A 139 13.40 -15.81 13.01
CA LEU A 139 12.60 -16.99 12.73
C LEU A 139 11.43 -17.04 13.73
N VAL A 140 10.22 -16.83 13.23
CA VAL A 140 8.99 -16.86 14.04
C VAL A 140 8.24 -18.16 13.76
N GLU A 141 8.12 -19.03 14.79
CA GLU A 141 7.33 -20.25 14.71
C GLU A 141 5.95 -20.05 15.33
N VAL A 142 4.90 -20.14 14.55
CA VAL A 142 3.52 -20.06 15.03
C VAL A 142 3.07 -21.43 15.50
N LYS A 143 2.93 -21.60 16.82
CA LYS A 143 2.50 -22.84 17.48
C LYS A 143 1.23 -22.57 18.29
N CYS A 144 0.09 -22.56 17.62
CA CYS A 144 -1.21 -22.36 18.24
C CYS A 144 -2.04 -23.64 18.17
N THR A 145 -2.95 -23.82 19.12
CA THR A 145 -3.88 -24.97 19.15
C THR A 145 -5.12 -24.73 18.29
N ARG A 146 -5.38 -23.49 17.89
CA ARG A 146 -6.45 -23.06 17.01
C ARG A 146 -5.93 -21.98 16.07
N ARG A 147 -6.60 -21.78 14.94
CA ARG A 147 -6.28 -20.69 13.99
C ARG A 147 -6.28 -19.35 14.74
N PRO A 148 -5.15 -18.64 14.78
CA PRO A 148 -5.08 -17.33 15.44
C PRO A 148 -5.80 -16.27 14.59
N GLU A 149 -6.30 -15.23 15.25
CA GLU A 149 -6.78 -14.04 14.56
C GLU A 149 -5.62 -13.32 13.86
N ALA A 150 -5.81 -13.00 12.59
CA ALA A 150 -4.75 -12.47 11.73
C ALA A 150 -4.11 -11.20 12.30
N GLN A 151 -4.92 -10.20 12.62
CA GLN A 151 -4.46 -8.91 13.12
C GLN A 151 -3.77 -9.01 14.49
N LEU A 152 -4.30 -9.85 15.38
CA LEU A 152 -3.70 -10.05 16.71
C LEU A 152 -2.34 -10.75 16.62
N LEU A 153 -2.23 -11.75 15.74
CA LEU A 153 -0.97 -12.43 15.51
C LEU A 153 0.06 -11.49 14.87
N GLY A 154 -0.36 -10.75 13.83
CA GLY A 154 0.49 -9.76 13.15
C GLY A 154 1.01 -8.69 14.12
N SER A 155 0.12 -8.11 14.91
CA SER A 155 0.49 -7.12 15.95
C SER A 155 1.45 -7.70 16.99
N ALA A 156 1.21 -8.93 17.46
CA ALA A 156 2.09 -9.58 18.44
C ALA A 156 3.50 -9.82 17.89
N ILE A 157 3.61 -10.20 16.61
CA ILE A 157 4.90 -10.37 15.94
C ILE A 157 5.54 -9.00 15.70
N GLY A 158 4.81 -8.04 15.15
CA GLY A 158 5.31 -6.70 14.85
C GLY A 158 5.90 -5.99 16.07
N MET A 159 5.23 -6.09 17.23
CA MET A 159 5.76 -5.55 18.50
C MET A 159 7.08 -6.18 18.94
N LYS A 160 7.41 -7.37 18.46
CA LYS A 160 8.66 -8.08 18.80
C LYS A 160 9.78 -7.80 17.81
N VAL A 161 9.44 -7.81 16.52
CA VAL A 161 10.45 -7.69 15.45
C VAL A 161 10.73 -6.24 15.06
N MET A 162 9.82 -5.33 15.39
CA MET A 162 9.92 -3.90 15.10
C MET A 162 10.18 -3.66 13.58
N GLU A 163 11.33 -3.06 13.24
CA GLU A 163 11.75 -2.78 11.87
C GLU A 163 12.46 -3.94 11.16
N ASP A 164 12.74 -5.02 11.87
CA ASP A 164 13.43 -6.18 11.30
C ASP A 164 12.52 -7.00 10.38
N VAL A 165 13.15 -7.84 9.55
CA VAL A 165 12.43 -8.75 8.65
C VAL A 165 12.25 -10.12 9.31
N PRO A 166 11.01 -10.55 9.61
CA PRO A 166 10.77 -11.90 10.13
C PRO A 166 10.53 -12.91 8.99
N TYR A 167 11.01 -14.13 9.19
CA TYR A 167 10.54 -15.31 8.47
C TYR A 167 9.50 -16.03 9.34
N VAL A 168 8.24 -16.01 8.95
CA VAL A 168 7.14 -16.61 9.71
C VAL A 168 6.77 -17.96 9.12
N ARG A 169 6.75 -19.01 9.96
CA ARG A 169 6.35 -20.37 9.57
C ARG A 169 5.28 -20.93 10.48
N GLY A 170 4.56 -21.95 10.02
CA GLY A 170 3.52 -22.65 10.77
C GLY A 170 2.09 -22.14 10.49
N LEU A 171 1.92 -21.12 9.63
CA LEU A 171 0.61 -20.69 9.18
C LEU A 171 -0.03 -21.65 8.17
N ASP A 172 0.75 -22.40 7.45
CA ASP A 172 0.34 -23.44 6.50
C ASP A 172 -0.55 -24.52 7.15
N THR A 173 -0.42 -24.76 8.45
CA THR A 173 -1.30 -25.65 9.23
C THR A 173 -2.78 -25.26 9.10
N TRP A 174 -3.09 -23.98 8.96
CA TRP A 174 -4.47 -23.47 8.85
C TRP A 174 -4.81 -22.92 7.47
N LEU A 175 -3.83 -22.37 6.76
CA LEU A 175 -4.04 -21.75 5.46
C LEU A 175 -3.83 -22.76 4.30
N GLY A 176 -3.15 -23.89 4.56
CA GLY A 176 -2.70 -24.77 3.49
C GLY A 176 -1.67 -24.10 2.59
N THR A 177 -1.58 -24.56 1.34
CA THR A 177 -0.60 -24.07 0.37
C THR A 177 -1.22 -23.27 -0.78
N GLU A 178 -2.55 -23.15 -0.82
CA GLU A 178 -3.25 -22.42 -1.87
C GLU A 178 -3.55 -20.97 -1.46
N LEU A 179 -3.31 -20.05 -2.37
CA LEU A 179 -3.61 -18.62 -2.20
C LEU A 179 -5.02 -18.30 -2.72
N ASN A 180 -6.05 -18.88 -2.09
CA ASN A 180 -7.46 -18.54 -2.34
C ASN A 180 -7.85 -17.20 -1.70
N ASP A 181 -9.07 -16.73 -1.93
CA ASP A 181 -9.51 -15.40 -1.46
C ASP A 181 -9.54 -15.29 0.07
N GLU A 182 -9.91 -16.35 0.80
CA GLU A 182 -9.89 -16.38 2.26
C GLU A 182 -8.46 -16.25 2.79
N ASN A 183 -7.52 -16.97 2.24
CA ASN A 183 -6.12 -16.92 2.62
C ASN A 183 -5.49 -15.57 2.26
N ARG A 184 -5.86 -15.00 1.12
CA ARG A 184 -5.44 -13.63 0.73
C ARG A 184 -5.91 -12.58 1.73
N ALA A 185 -7.19 -12.66 2.13
CA ALA A 185 -7.74 -11.75 3.14
C ALA A 185 -7.03 -11.92 4.49
N TYR A 186 -6.83 -13.16 4.95
CA TYR A 186 -6.11 -13.44 6.17
C TYR A 186 -4.67 -12.88 6.15
N LEU A 187 -3.91 -13.13 5.08
CA LEU A 187 -2.52 -12.67 4.96
C LEU A 187 -2.43 -11.15 4.85
N LYS A 188 -3.41 -10.51 4.21
CA LYS A 188 -3.52 -9.05 4.18
C LYS A 188 -3.74 -8.48 5.59
N ASP A 189 -4.69 -9.04 6.33
CA ASP A 189 -5.01 -8.60 7.69
C ASP A 189 -3.89 -8.92 8.70
N PHE A 190 -3.14 -9.99 8.45
CA PHE A 190 -1.95 -10.34 9.22
C PHE A 190 -0.82 -9.31 9.07
N GLY A 191 -0.66 -8.74 7.88
CA GLY A 191 0.39 -7.78 7.57
C GLY A 191 0.02 -6.30 7.81
N ALA A 192 -1.26 -6.01 8.13
CA ALA A 192 -1.80 -4.65 8.22
C ALA A 192 -1.43 -3.92 9.53
#